data_db3cddf2d306d9db04f81b152a2c4dc8
#
_entry.id   db3cddf2d306d9db04f81b152a2c4dc8
#
_cell.length_a   1.000
_cell.length_b   1.000
_cell.length_c   1.000
_cell.angle_alpha   90.00
_cell.angle_beta   90.00
_cell.angle_gamma   90.00
#
_symmetry.space_group_name_H-M   'P 1'
#
loop_
_entity.id
_entity.type
_entity.pdbx_description
1 polymer ?
#
loop_
_entity_poly.entity_id
_entity_poly.type
_entity_poly.pdbx_seq_one_letter_code
_entity_poly.pdbx_strand_id
1 'polypeptide(L)'
;MSEIKVSIIAPVYNSARFLNRCMNSLWNQTMPHEEYEIIFVDDGSIDDSGMMCDSYEKEYCSVSVIHQTNSGPAAARNAGLKKAKGTFIAFVDPDDMVDGKYLEVPYVNAIHNNADIVIFDAVRETGEGDNAKKELWNHAKYSFNSKDIREIRSMQRQILYPYMSAKASGMRFKRDIPLAAPWDKMYRRKFLIDNNIIFPEQLRVLDDMCFNFNAFGAAKNISYIPVSLYHYMVDESSITNSYREDRVQQDIKVFKYLKNSIDEMKLNKSEASRFYHALYARMIKSFAISLRLYYFNPFNPKNNKEINKELKNYISSSPYKFAFKGIRFKSLELKLVAVTMACRLRLLSALRMMYWLEYRK
;
A
#
# COMPACT_ATOMS: atom_id res chain seq x y z
N MET A 1 -25.89 22.07 10.51
CA MET A 1 -25.35 20.73 10.23
C MET A 1 -24.07 20.61 11.01
N SER A 2 -23.85 19.50 11.71
CA SER A 2 -22.58 19.20 12.38
C SER A 2 -21.45 19.17 11.34
N GLU A 3 -20.25 19.55 11.73
CA GLU A 3 -19.06 19.47 10.86
C GLU A 3 -18.69 18.00 10.67
N ILE A 4 -18.53 17.56 9.42
CA ILE A 4 -18.05 16.21 9.12
C ILE A 4 -16.58 16.11 9.51
N LYS A 5 -16.29 15.29 10.52
CA LYS A 5 -14.94 15.08 11.04
C LYS A 5 -14.12 14.15 10.17
N VAL A 6 -14.71 13.04 9.70
CA VAL A 6 -14.01 12.02 8.93
C VAL A 6 -14.83 11.61 7.70
N SER A 7 -14.19 11.55 6.54
CA SER A 7 -14.71 10.88 5.34
C SER A 7 -14.02 9.53 5.17
N ILE A 8 -14.81 8.45 5.14
CA ILE A 8 -14.33 7.12 4.78
C ILE A 8 -14.52 6.95 3.27
N ILE A 9 -13.49 6.52 2.57
CA ILE A 9 -13.52 6.26 1.13
C ILE A 9 -13.27 4.78 0.89
N ALA A 10 -14.23 4.10 0.28
CA ALA A 10 -14.16 2.68 -0.05
C ALA A 10 -14.30 2.48 -1.57
N PRO A 11 -13.21 2.10 -2.29
CA PRO A 11 -13.27 1.74 -3.69
C PRO A 11 -13.88 0.36 -3.87
N VAL A 12 -14.96 0.23 -4.62
CA VAL A 12 -15.71 -1.03 -4.79
C VAL A 12 -15.57 -1.51 -6.23
N TYR A 13 -15.19 -2.78 -6.41
CA TYR A 13 -15.23 -3.47 -7.68
C TYR A 13 -15.42 -4.97 -7.48
N ASN A 14 -16.57 -5.51 -7.92
CA ASN A 14 -16.92 -6.93 -7.80
C ASN A 14 -16.70 -7.50 -6.37
N SER A 15 -17.24 -6.80 -5.38
CA SER A 15 -17.02 -7.08 -3.95
C SER A 15 -18.28 -7.47 -3.20
N ALA A 16 -19.37 -7.82 -3.90
CA ALA A 16 -20.70 -8.07 -3.31
C ALA A 16 -20.66 -9.03 -2.10
N ARG A 17 -19.84 -10.07 -2.16
CA ARG A 17 -19.71 -11.07 -1.08
C ARG A 17 -19.17 -10.50 0.23
N PHE A 18 -18.50 -9.34 0.21
CA PHE A 18 -17.85 -8.75 1.37
C PHE A 18 -18.55 -7.50 1.89
N LEU A 19 -19.29 -6.79 1.01
CA LEU A 19 -19.81 -5.46 1.28
C LEU A 19 -20.69 -5.38 2.54
N ASN A 20 -21.54 -6.37 2.82
CA ASN A 20 -22.37 -6.36 4.02
C ASN A 20 -21.52 -6.36 5.29
N ARG A 21 -20.46 -7.16 5.34
CA ARG A 21 -19.54 -7.24 6.48
C ARG A 21 -18.77 -5.92 6.64
N CYS A 22 -18.24 -5.40 5.54
CA CYS A 22 -17.55 -4.11 5.53
C CYS A 22 -18.49 -2.99 6.02
N MET A 23 -19.67 -2.82 5.40
CA MET A 23 -20.64 -1.80 5.76
C MET A 23 -21.04 -1.87 7.23
N ASN A 24 -21.31 -3.08 7.75
CA ASN A 24 -21.64 -3.26 9.16
C ASN A 24 -20.53 -2.75 10.08
N SER A 25 -19.27 -2.99 9.74
CA SER A 25 -18.13 -2.49 10.52
C SER A 25 -17.97 -0.97 10.44
N LEU A 26 -18.26 -0.38 9.29
CA LEU A 26 -18.23 1.07 9.06
C LEU A 26 -19.38 1.79 9.75
N TRP A 27 -20.54 1.14 9.91
CA TRP A 27 -21.70 1.72 10.56
C TRP A 27 -21.61 1.65 12.09
N ASN A 28 -21.04 0.59 12.63
CA ASN A 28 -20.93 0.37 14.07
C ASN A 28 -19.72 1.11 14.71
N GLN A 29 -19.56 2.39 14.38
CA GLN A 29 -18.50 3.22 14.97
C GLN A 29 -18.95 3.91 16.25
N THR A 30 -18.01 4.18 17.17
CA THR A 30 -18.26 4.96 18.39
C THR A 30 -18.46 6.46 18.10
N MET A 31 -17.97 6.94 16.94
CA MET A 31 -18.22 8.31 16.48
C MET A 31 -19.67 8.47 16.03
N PRO A 32 -20.38 9.56 16.42
CA PRO A 32 -21.75 9.84 15.98
C PRO A 32 -21.89 9.87 14.46
N HIS A 33 -22.98 9.30 13.93
CA HIS A 33 -23.20 9.18 12.47
C HIS A 33 -23.28 10.52 11.74
N GLU A 34 -23.66 11.59 12.42
CA GLU A 34 -23.68 12.95 11.88
C GLU A 34 -22.30 13.61 11.80
N GLU A 35 -21.26 12.98 12.35
CA GLU A 35 -19.88 13.48 12.36
C GLU A 35 -18.95 12.80 11.35
N TYR A 36 -19.44 11.77 10.64
CA TYR A 36 -18.66 11.13 9.57
C TYR A 36 -19.54 10.82 8.36
N GLU A 37 -18.89 10.61 7.23
CA GLU A 37 -19.52 10.16 5.99
C GLU A 37 -18.79 8.94 5.42
N ILE A 38 -19.53 8.08 4.72
CA ILE A 38 -19.03 6.93 3.99
C ILE A 38 -19.26 7.18 2.49
N ILE A 39 -18.21 7.11 1.70
CA ILE A 39 -18.24 7.31 0.26
C ILE A 39 -17.83 6.00 -0.41
N PHE A 40 -18.80 5.24 -0.89
CA PHE A 40 -18.53 4.10 -1.76
C PHE A 40 -18.31 4.60 -3.19
N VAL A 41 -17.26 4.10 -3.82
CA VAL A 41 -16.99 4.41 -5.22
C VAL A 41 -17.01 3.11 -6.00
N ASP A 42 -18.15 2.83 -6.64
CA ASP A 42 -18.31 1.67 -7.52
C ASP A 42 -17.58 1.92 -8.85
N ASP A 43 -16.49 1.21 -9.04
CA ASP A 43 -15.62 1.29 -10.21
C ASP A 43 -16.10 0.39 -11.35
N GLY A 44 -17.39 0.45 -11.64
CA GLY A 44 -18.03 -0.28 -12.75
C GLY A 44 -18.15 -1.78 -12.47
N SER A 45 -18.62 -2.16 -11.28
CA SER A 45 -18.88 -3.56 -10.94
C SER A 45 -19.89 -4.20 -11.89
N ILE A 46 -19.70 -5.50 -12.14
CA ILE A 46 -20.59 -6.33 -12.97
C ILE A 46 -21.37 -7.35 -12.14
N ASP A 47 -21.09 -7.42 -10.83
CA ASP A 47 -21.84 -8.18 -9.83
C ASP A 47 -22.83 -7.25 -9.10
N ASP A 48 -23.46 -7.73 -8.03
CA ASP A 48 -24.46 -6.98 -7.26
C ASP A 48 -23.87 -5.82 -6.42
N SER A 49 -22.56 -5.56 -6.47
CA SER A 49 -21.90 -4.55 -5.64
C SER A 49 -22.51 -3.15 -5.81
N GLY A 50 -22.77 -2.72 -7.04
CA GLY A 50 -23.34 -1.41 -7.32
C GLY A 50 -24.75 -1.26 -6.73
N MET A 51 -25.63 -2.25 -6.90
CA MET A 51 -26.97 -2.25 -6.33
C MET A 51 -26.97 -2.27 -4.80
N MET A 52 -26.00 -2.99 -4.18
CA MET A 52 -25.84 -2.99 -2.73
C MET A 52 -25.42 -1.61 -2.22
N CYS A 53 -24.48 -0.94 -2.89
CA CYS A 53 -24.08 0.43 -2.54
C CYS A 53 -25.27 1.40 -2.62
N ASP A 54 -26.07 1.33 -3.67
CA ASP A 54 -27.30 2.14 -3.81
C ASP A 54 -28.32 1.88 -2.70
N SER A 55 -28.40 0.64 -2.23
CA SER A 55 -29.26 0.30 -1.09
C SER A 55 -28.76 0.93 0.19
N TYR A 56 -27.45 0.93 0.43
CA TYR A 56 -26.87 1.61 1.59
C TYR A 56 -27.06 3.13 1.53
N GLU A 57 -26.93 3.78 0.37
CA GLU A 57 -27.19 5.22 0.23
C GLU A 57 -28.65 5.59 0.57
N LYS A 58 -29.61 4.72 0.25
CA LYS A 58 -31.02 4.92 0.60
C LYS A 58 -31.31 4.69 2.07
N GLU A 59 -30.62 3.75 2.70
CA GLU A 59 -30.87 3.34 4.09
C GLU A 59 -30.14 4.23 5.11
N TYR A 60 -28.93 4.70 4.77
CA TYR A 60 -28.03 5.38 5.71
C TYR A 60 -27.72 6.81 5.25
N CYS A 61 -28.17 7.80 6.02
CA CYS A 61 -28.08 9.22 5.66
C CYS A 61 -26.65 9.77 5.51
N SER A 62 -25.66 9.11 6.13
CA SER A 62 -24.25 9.47 6.01
C SER A 62 -23.49 8.70 4.91
N VAL A 63 -24.19 7.87 4.15
CA VAL A 63 -23.62 7.12 3.01
C VAL A 63 -23.89 7.86 1.71
N SER A 64 -22.92 7.85 0.82
CA SER A 64 -23.07 8.32 -0.56
C SER A 64 -22.30 7.44 -1.54
N VAL A 65 -22.81 7.33 -2.77
CA VAL A 65 -22.25 6.50 -3.81
C VAL A 65 -21.76 7.33 -4.99
N ILE A 66 -20.70 6.90 -5.62
CA ILE A 66 -20.22 7.35 -6.93
C ILE A 66 -20.13 6.12 -7.83
N HIS A 67 -20.81 6.14 -8.97
CA HIS A 67 -20.60 5.14 -10.02
C HIS A 67 -19.68 5.71 -11.10
N GLN A 68 -18.68 4.94 -11.51
CA GLN A 68 -17.80 5.31 -12.61
C GLN A 68 -17.50 4.11 -13.51
N THR A 69 -17.08 4.38 -14.74
CA THR A 69 -16.52 3.34 -15.60
C THR A 69 -15.22 2.82 -15.00
N ASN A 70 -15.00 1.51 -15.02
CA ASN A 70 -13.82 0.88 -14.43
C ASN A 70 -12.52 1.57 -14.87
N SER A 71 -11.87 2.18 -13.91
CA SER A 71 -10.64 2.96 -14.08
C SER A 71 -9.54 2.57 -13.08
N GLY A 72 -9.86 1.59 -12.23
CA GLY A 72 -8.97 1.04 -11.22
C GLY A 72 -9.06 1.72 -9.85
N PRO A 73 -8.52 1.05 -8.80
CA PRO A 73 -8.69 1.48 -7.41
C PRO A 73 -8.10 2.87 -7.12
N ALA A 74 -7.04 3.27 -7.80
CA ALA A 74 -6.45 4.61 -7.68
C ALA A 74 -7.44 5.70 -8.11
N ALA A 75 -8.10 5.53 -9.27
CA ALA A 75 -9.10 6.47 -9.77
C ALA A 75 -10.32 6.52 -8.85
N ALA A 76 -10.78 5.37 -8.37
CA ALA A 76 -11.90 5.30 -7.44
C ALA A 76 -11.59 6.03 -6.11
N ARG A 77 -10.40 5.80 -5.51
CA ARG A 77 -10.00 6.54 -4.30
C ARG A 77 -9.90 8.05 -4.55
N ASN A 78 -9.40 8.47 -5.71
CA ASN A 78 -9.33 9.89 -6.07
C ASN A 78 -10.71 10.51 -6.29
N ALA A 79 -11.67 9.78 -6.88
CA ALA A 79 -13.06 10.24 -7.01
C ALA A 79 -13.70 10.45 -5.63
N GLY A 80 -13.52 9.50 -4.71
CA GLY A 80 -13.94 9.64 -3.31
C GLY A 80 -13.28 10.83 -2.61
N LEU A 81 -11.97 11.03 -2.79
CA LEU A 81 -11.24 12.16 -2.19
C LEU A 81 -11.75 13.51 -2.68
N LYS A 82 -12.15 13.63 -3.94
CA LYS A 82 -12.76 14.86 -4.49
C LYS A 82 -14.15 15.14 -3.87
N LYS A 83 -14.94 14.11 -3.56
CA LYS A 83 -16.28 14.24 -2.94
C LYS A 83 -16.22 14.49 -1.44
N ALA A 84 -15.16 14.04 -0.78
CA ALA A 84 -14.98 14.07 0.66
C ALA A 84 -15.07 15.48 1.26
N LYS A 85 -15.83 15.62 2.38
CA LYS A 85 -16.04 16.86 3.13
C LYS A 85 -15.36 16.85 4.50
N GLY A 86 -15.05 15.67 5.02
CA GLY A 86 -14.45 15.49 6.35
C GLY A 86 -13.13 16.22 6.53
N THR A 87 -12.85 16.64 7.74
CA THR A 87 -11.57 17.23 8.13
C THR A 87 -10.43 16.24 7.95
N PHE A 88 -10.70 14.94 8.11
CA PHE A 88 -9.77 13.84 7.88
C PHE A 88 -10.34 12.83 6.88
N ILE A 89 -9.45 12.07 6.27
CA ILE A 89 -9.73 11.00 5.31
C ILE A 89 -9.23 9.68 5.86
N ALA A 90 -10.06 8.65 5.76
CA ALA A 90 -9.70 7.25 5.97
C ALA A 90 -10.05 6.44 4.73
N PHE A 91 -9.20 5.48 4.36
CA PHE A 91 -9.45 4.56 3.24
C PHE A 91 -9.73 3.17 3.79
N VAL A 92 -10.73 2.49 3.24
CA VAL A 92 -11.08 1.11 3.62
C VAL A 92 -11.28 0.28 2.37
N ASP A 93 -10.64 -0.87 2.30
CA ASP A 93 -10.87 -1.81 1.22
C ASP A 93 -12.15 -2.63 1.50
N PRO A 94 -13.01 -2.88 0.51
CA PRO A 94 -14.36 -3.43 0.71
C PRO A 94 -14.36 -4.90 1.15
N ASP A 95 -13.23 -5.60 1.05
CA ASP A 95 -13.03 -6.97 1.53
C ASP A 95 -12.58 -7.06 2.99
N ASP A 96 -12.31 -5.92 3.64
CA ASP A 96 -11.83 -5.81 5.01
C ASP A 96 -12.91 -5.35 6.01
N MET A 97 -12.52 -5.22 7.28
CA MET A 97 -13.34 -4.69 8.37
C MET A 97 -12.54 -3.69 9.22
N VAL A 98 -13.26 -2.91 10.02
CA VAL A 98 -12.65 -1.97 10.96
C VAL A 98 -13.18 -2.18 12.38
N ASP A 99 -12.37 -1.83 13.39
CA ASP A 99 -12.80 -1.78 14.79
C ASP A 99 -13.81 -0.64 15.03
N GLY A 100 -14.67 -0.78 16.01
CA GLY A 100 -15.65 0.25 16.35
C GLY A 100 -15.07 1.61 16.75
N LYS A 101 -13.77 1.67 17.06
CA LYS A 101 -13.03 2.92 17.39
C LYS A 101 -12.13 3.41 16.26
N TYR A 102 -12.27 2.86 15.07
CA TYR A 102 -11.43 3.17 13.90
C TYR A 102 -11.44 4.66 13.52
N LEU A 103 -12.55 5.35 13.76
CA LEU A 103 -12.66 6.77 13.48
C LEU A 103 -12.26 7.64 14.68
N GLU A 104 -12.80 7.35 15.85
CA GLU A 104 -12.67 8.21 17.04
C GLU A 104 -11.23 8.31 17.53
N VAL A 105 -10.54 7.18 17.72
CA VAL A 105 -9.21 7.14 18.33
C VAL A 105 -8.16 7.86 17.49
N PRO A 106 -8.03 7.61 16.16
CA PRO A 106 -7.10 8.37 15.32
C PRO A 106 -7.50 9.85 15.17
N TYR A 107 -8.80 10.18 15.12
CA TYR A 107 -9.29 11.55 15.06
C TYR A 107 -8.84 12.36 16.28
N VAL A 108 -9.10 11.86 17.49
CA VAL A 108 -8.71 12.52 18.75
C VAL A 108 -7.20 12.70 18.79
N ASN A 109 -6.42 11.68 18.40
CA ASN A 109 -4.97 11.75 18.32
C ASN A 109 -4.50 12.81 17.30
N ALA A 110 -5.14 12.87 16.12
CA ALA A 110 -4.80 13.81 15.06
C ALA A 110 -5.03 15.27 15.48
N ILE A 111 -6.13 15.54 16.19
CA ILE A 111 -6.43 16.86 16.73
C ILE A 111 -5.45 17.25 17.84
N HIS A 112 -5.26 16.36 18.82
CA HIS A 112 -4.36 16.62 19.96
C HIS A 112 -2.93 16.94 19.52
N ASN A 113 -2.40 16.17 18.58
CA ASN A 113 -1.03 16.30 18.09
C ASN A 113 -0.90 17.27 16.92
N ASN A 114 -1.98 17.80 16.36
CA ASN A 114 -2.01 18.53 15.09
C ASN A 114 -1.30 17.75 13.97
N ALA A 115 -1.59 16.43 13.86
CA ALA A 115 -0.92 15.56 12.92
C ALA A 115 -1.47 15.72 11.49
N ASP A 116 -0.60 15.59 10.50
CA ASP A 116 -0.96 15.48 9.08
C ASP A 116 -1.39 14.05 8.75
N ILE A 117 -0.72 13.07 9.39
CA ILE A 117 -0.96 11.64 9.23
C ILE A 117 -0.94 10.99 10.61
N VAL A 118 -1.94 10.17 10.92
CA VAL A 118 -1.95 9.26 12.06
C VAL A 118 -1.85 7.84 11.56
N ILE A 119 -0.88 7.08 12.06
CA ILE A 119 -0.67 5.67 11.75
C ILE A 119 -1.18 4.86 12.94
N PHE A 120 -1.82 3.74 12.67
CA PHE A 120 -2.27 2.78 13.69
C PHE A 120 -2.00 1.34 13.24
N ASP A 121 -2.20 0.40 14.15
CA ASP A 121 -1.94 -1.02 13.90
C ASP A 121 -3.12 -1.71 13.22
N ALA A 122 -2.87 -2.91 12.72
CA ALA A 122 -3.85 -3.77 12.11
C ALA A 122 -3.75 -5.20 12.63
N VAL A 123 -4.80 -5.97 12.41
CA VAL A 123 -4.83 -7.42 12.58
C VAL A 123 -4.96 -8.06 11.22
N ARG A 124 -4.08 -8.99 10.91
CA ARG A 124 -4.22 -9.85 9.74
C ARG A 124 -5.01 -11.09 10.15
N GLU A 125 -6.14 -11.33 9.51
CA GLU A 125 -7.02 -12.47 9.80
C GLU A 125 -7.03 -13.45 8.63
N THR A 126 -6.87 -14.74 8.92
CA THR A 126 -6.90 -15.81 7.92
C THR A 126 -7.93 -16.85 8.36
N GLY A 127 -8.93 -17.12 7.50
CA GLY A 127 -10.08 -17.95 7.81
C GLY A 127 -11.27 -17.12 8.29
N GLU A 128 -12.37 -17.78 8.61
CA GLU A 128 -13.64 -17.14 9.01
C GLU A 128 -14.07 -17.60 10.41
N GLY A 129 -14.85 -16.74 11.08
CA GLY A 129 -15.45 -16.99 12.39
C GLY A 129 -14.44 -17.12 13.53
N ASP A 130 -14.83 -17.83 14.60
CA ASP A 130 -14.05 -17.97 15.84
C ASP A 130 -12.71 -18.71 15.67
N ASN A 131 -12.55 -19.45 14.57
CA ASN A 131 -11.32 -20.19 14.24
C ASN A 131 -10.33 -19.39 13.37
N ALA A 132 -10.61 -18.13 13.07
CA ALA A 132 -9.71 -17.29 12.29
C ALA A 132 -8.37 -17.10 13.02
N LYS A 133 -7.27 -17.34 12.32
CA LYS A 133 -5.94 -17.03 12.83
C LYS A 133 -5.72 -15.54 12.75
N LYS A 134 -5.38 -14.92 13.89
CA LYS A 134 -5.13 -13.49 14.01
C LYS A 134 -3.64 -13.23 14.23
N GLU A 135 -3.06 -12.43 13.36
CA GLU A 135 -1.67 -11.98 13.45
C GLU A 135 -1.66 -10.46 13.63
N LEU A 136 -1.08 -9.99 14.72
CA LEU A 136 -0.99 -8.56 15.01
C LEU A 136 0.10 -7.90 14.16
N TRP A 137 -0.29 -6.92 13.37
CA TRP A 137 0.62 -6.07 12.62
C TRP A 137 0.87 -4.76 13.37
N ASN A 138 1.79 -4.83 14.34
CA ASN A 138 2.20 -3.67 15.13
C ASN A 138 3.41 -2.98 14.52
N HIS A 139 3.25 -1.71 14.11
CA HIS A 139 4.33 -0.92 13.50
C HIS A 139 5.43 -0.57 14.48
N ALA A 140 5.08 -0.23 15.72
CA ALA A 140 6.03 0.08 16.79
C ALA A 140 5.53 -0.39 18.15
N LYS A 141 6.38 -0.30 19.18
CA LYS A 141 6.04 -0.72 20.54
C LYS A 141 5.29 0.36 21.33
N TYR A 142 5.59 1.63 21.05
CA TYR A 142 5.06 2.77 21.80
C TYR A 142 4.55 3.83 20.86
N SER A 143 3.52 4.57 21.30
CA SER A 143 3.05 5.76 20.58
C SER A 143 4.14 6.80 20.44
N PHE A 144 4.09 7.59 19.38
CA PHE A 144 4.95 8.73 19.19
C PHE A 144 4.28 9.79 18.31
N ASN A 145 4.81 11.00 18.40
CA ASN A 145 4.50 12.09 17.48
C ASN A 145 5.84 12.68 17.00
N SER A 146 6.04 12.72 15.69
CA SER A 146 7.29 13.18 15.11
C SER A 146 7.11 14.37 14.19
N LYS A 147 7.86 15.44 14.50
CA LYS A 147 8.07 16.64 13.67
C LYS A 147 9.50 16.70 13.14
N ASP A 148 10.36 15.74 13.49
CA ASP A 148 11.75 15.69 12.98
C ASP A 148 11.74 15.17 11.54
N ILE A 149 12.14 16.03 10.62
CA ILE A 149 12.23 15.71 9.18
C ILE A 149 13.12 14.50 8.91
N ARG A 150 14.12 14.21 9.75
CA ARG A 150 15.00 13.04 9.59
C ARG A 150 14.25 11.76 9.90
N GLU A 151 13.42 11.75 10.96
CA GLU A 151 12.54 10.63 11.29
C GLU A 151 11.49 10.42 10.20
N ILE A 152 10.80 11.48 9.77
CA ILE A 152 9.79 11.42 8.71
C ILE A 152 10.39 10.87 7.40
N ARG A 153 11.55 11.38 6.96
CA ARG A 153 12.26 10.84 5.79
C ARG A 153 12.71 9.39 5.97
N SER A 154 12.98 8.99 7.19
CA SER A 154 13.29 7.60 7.48
C SER A 154 12.07 6.70 7.32
N MET A 155 10.89 7.13 7.82
CA MET A 155 9.60 6.45 7.59
C MET A 155 9.26 6.40 6.09
N GLN A 156 9.45 7.51 5.36
CA GLN A 156 9.24 7.56 3.92
C GLN A 156 10.11 6.54 3.15
N ARG A 157 11.37 6.33 3.55
CA ARG A 157 12.21 5.28 2.96
C ARG A 157 11.73 3.87 3.29
N GLN A 158 11.10 3.66 4.48
CA GLN A 158 10.52 2.36 4.84
C GLN A 158 9.33 1.99 3.97
N ILE A 159 8.56 2.96 3.48
CA ILE A 159 7.50 2.72 2.51
C ILE A 159 8.05 1.99 1.28
N LEU A 160 9.23 2.39 0.79
CA LEU A 160 9.87 1.72 -0.33
C LEU A 160 10.35 0.32 0.05
N TYR A 161 11.08 0.20 1.17
CA TYR A 161 11.65 -1.08 1.59
C TYR A 161 11.90 -1.12 3.11
N PRO A 162 11.07 -1.82 3.89
CA PRO A 162 11.11 -1.79 5.37
C PRO A 162 12.44 -2.24 5.98
N TYR A 163 13.11 -3.23 5.37
CA TYR A 163 14.31 -3.86 5.91
C TYR A 163 15.53 -2.91 6.04
N MET A 164 15.56 -1.84 5.22
CA MET A 164 16.73 -0.94 5.13
C MET A 164 16.93 -0.03 6.34
N SER A 165 15.86 0.35 7.02
CA SER A 165 15.90 1.47 7.95
C SER A 165 16.14 1.08 9.39
N ALA A 166 15.80 -0.12 9.81
CA ALA A 166 15.86 -0.53 11.21
C ALA A 166 17.27 -0.61 11.83
N LYS A 167 18.33 -0.77 11.03
CA LYS A 167 19.73 -0.79 11.54
C LYS A 167 20.41 0.58 11.53
N ALA A 168 19.93 1.53 10.73
CA ALA A 168 20.71 2.74 10.41
C ALA A 168 20.30 3.98 11.20
N SER A 169 19.17 3.99 11.91
CA SER A 169 18.57 5.24 12.40
C SER A 169 17.93 5.20 13.79
N GLY A 170 18.11 4.13 14.58
CA GLY A 170 17.43 4.05 15.88
C GLY A 170 15.89 4.03 15.74
N MET A 171 15.37 3.52 14.62
CA MET A 171 13.97 3.65 14.26
C MET A 171 13.03 2.87 15.16
N ARG A 172 11.89 3.50 15.39
CA ARG A 172 10.81 3.05 16.26
C ARG A 172 9.98 1.92 15.63
N PHE A 173 9.93 1.83 14.28
CA PHE A 173 9.13 0.84 13.57
C PHE A 173 9.79 -0.53 13.40
N LYS A 174 8.99 -1.60 13.51
CA LYS A 174 9.41 -2.97 13.22
C LYS A 174 9.68 -3.14 11.72
N ARG A 175 10.59 -4.09 11.38
CA ARG A 175 11.11 -4.27 10.01
C ARG A 175 10.12 -4.82 8.99
N ASP A 176 9.15 -5.61 9.45
CA ASP A 176 8.41 -6.52 8.59
C ASP A 176 6.99 -6.04 8.26
N ILE A 177 6.57 -4.90 8.82
CA ILE A 177 5.24 -4.36 8.62
C ILE A 177 5.27 -3.28 7.55
N PRO A 178 4.52 -3.44 6.45
CA PRO A 178 4.52 -2.49 5.35
C PRO A 178 3.81 -1.18 5.73
N LEU A 179 4.51 -0.06 5.61
CA LEU A 179 3.91 1.28 5.73
C LEU A 179 3.24 1.76 4.43
N ALA A 180 3.16 0.91 3.42
CA ALA A 180 2.68 1.30 2.10
C ALA A 180 1.15 1.37 1.98
N ALA A 181 0.42 0.63 2.82
CA ALA A 181 -1.04 0.59 2.78
C ALA A 181 -1.66 1.93 3.22
N PRO A 182 -2.76 2.39 2.60
CA PRO A 182 -3.45 3.61 3.03
C PRO A 182 -4.45 3.37 4.17
N TRP A 183 -4.94 2.14 4.36
CA TRP A 183 -6.04 1.80 5.25
C TRP A 183 -5.66 1.74 6.75
N ASP A 184 -4.39 1.67 7.10
CA ASP A 184 -3.88 1.75 8.48
C ASP A 184 -3.49 3.18 8.87
N LYS A 185 -4.07 4.18 8.19
CA LYS A 185 -3.78 5.59 8.39
C LYS A 185 -5.01 6.48 8.29
N MET A 186 -4.96 7.57 9.02
CA MET A 186 -5.87 8.69 8.86
C MET A 186 -5.10 9.92 8.40
N TYR A 187 -5.59 10.62 7.38
CA TYR A 187 -4.92 11.74 6.75
C TYR A 187 -5.72 13.03 6.94
N ARG A 188 -5.07 14.14 7.26
CA ARG A 188 -5.73 15.44 7.25
C ARG A 188 -6.08 15.84 5.80
N ARG A 189 -7.37 16.05 5.49
CA ARG A 189 -7.82 16.34 4.11
C ARG A 189 -7.16 17.58 3.54
N LYS A 190 -7.12 18.69 4.31
CA LYS A 190 -6.47 19.93 3.86
C LYS A 190 -5.00 19.71 3.51
N PHE A 191 -4.28 18.91 4.28
CA PHE A 191 -2.88 18.55 3.98
C PHE A 191 -2.75 17.84 2.64
N LEU A 192 -3.62 16.86 2.33
CA LEU A 192 -3.60 16.16 1.04
C LEU A 192 -3.86 17.13 -0.12
N ILE A 193 -4.86 18.00 0.02
CA ILE A 193 -5.23 19.00 -1.02
C ILE A 193 -4.13 20.02 -1.24
N ASP A 194 -3.62 20.66 -0.19
CA ASP A 194 -2.62 21.71 -0.28
C ASP A 194 -1.29 21.23 -0.92
N ASN A 195 -0.99 19.93 -0.79
CA ASN A 195 0.21 19.33 -1.35
C ASN A 195 -0.05 18.52 -2.64
N ASN A 196 -1.27 18.57 -3.18
CA ASN A 196 -1.69 17.83 -4.39
C ASN A 196 -1.37 16.33 -4.31
N ILE A 197 -1.66 15.72 -3.15
CA ILE A 197 -1.39 14.30 -2.90
C ILE A 197 -2.60 13.49 -3.35
N ILE A 198 -2.43 12.74 -4.44
CA ILE A 198 -3.43 11.87 -5.05
C ILE A 198 -2.81 10.52 -5.38
N PHE A 199 -3.65 9.51 -5.59
CA PHE A 199 -3.21 8.22 -6.09
C PHE A 199 -2.84 8.35 -7.59
N PRO A 200 -1.69 7.80 -8.03
CA PRO A 200 -1.28 7.88 -9.44
C PRO A 200 -2.09 6.90 -10.31
N GLU A 201 -3.14 7.38 -10.97
CA GLU A 201 -4.10 6.58 -11.75
C GLU A 201 -3.47 5.79 -12.91
N GLN A 202 -2.33 6.25 -13.43
CA GLN A 202 -1.58 5.55 -14.49
C GLN A 202 -0.85 4.29 -14.01
N LEU A 203 -0.81 4.03 -12.69
CA LEU A 203 -0.17 2.87 -12.09
C LEU A 203 -1.24 1.85 -11.68
N ARG A 204 -1.06 0.60 -12.13
CA ARG A 204 -1.96 -0.52 -11.79
C ARG A 204 -1.43 -1.42 -10.68
N VAL A 205 -0.27 -1.10 -10.14
CA VAL A 205 0.38 -1.81 -9.03
C VAL A 205 1.14 -0.80 -8.19
N LEU A 206 1.18 -1.01 -6.86
CA LEU A 206 1.94 -0.18 -5.93
C LEU A 206 1.55 1.32 -5.95
N ASP A 207 0.36 1.64 -6.41
CA ASP A 207 -0.24 2.97 -6.35
C ASP A 207 -0.34 3.47 -4.89
N ASP A 208 -0.72 2.61 -3.97
CA ASP A 208 -0.74 2.84 -2.52
C ASP A 208 0.63 3.27 -2.00
N MET A 209 1.68 2.55 -2.41
CA MET A 209 3.05 2.86 -2.04
C MET A 209 3.47 4.23 -2.57
N CYS A 210 3.10 4.56 -3.80
CA CYS A 210 3.41 5.85 -4.41
C CYS A 210 2.67 7.00 -3.73
N PHE A 211 1.37 6.80 -3.43
CA PHE A 211 0.57 7.75 -2.66
C PHE A 211 1.20 8.04 -1.29
N ASN A 212 1.47 6.98 -0.50
CA ASN A 212 2.07 7.13 0.81
C ASN A 212 3.50 7.71 0.76
N PHE A 213 4.28 7.33 -0.24
CA PHE A 213 5.61 7.91 -0.43
C PHE A 213 5.57 9.44 -0.58
N ASN A 214 4.61 9.96 -1.36
CA ASN A 214 4.41 11.39 -1.52
C ASN A 214 3.80 12.03 -0.27
N ALA A 215 2.82 11.38 0.37
CA ALA A 215 2.21 11.88 1.59
C ALA A 215 3.25 12.04 2.71
N PHE A 216 4.07 11.04 2.96
CA PHE A 216 5.13 11.13 3.97
C PHE A 216 6.22 12.15 3.60
N GLY A 217 6.48 12.31 2.28
CA GLY A 217 7.44 13.31 1.79
C GLY A 217 7.02 14.75 2.06
N ALA A 218 5.72 15.03 2.06
CA ALA A 218 5.14 16.35 2.30
C ALA A 218 4.77 16.59 3.79
N ALA A 219 4.59 15.53 4.59
CA ALA A 219 4.14 15.63 5.97
C ALA A 219 5.15 16.40 6.85
N LYS A 220 4.62 17.24 7.72
CA LYS A 220 5.37 17.98 8.75
C LYS A 220 5.20 17.40 10.15
N ASN A 221 4.16 16.59 10.34
CA ASN A 221 3.83 15.98 11.62
C ASN A 221 3.16 14.63 11.42
N ILE A 222 3.79 13.56 11.87
CA ILE A 222 3.27 12.19 11.81
C ILE A 222 3.14 11.64 13.21
N SER A 223 1.95 11.15 13.54
CA SER A 223 1.66 10.48 14.80
C SER A 223 1.46 8.98 14.59
N TYR A 224 1.76 8.19 15.59
CA TYR A 224 1.48 6.76 15.64
C TYR A 224 0.87 6.37 16.96
N ILE A 225 -0.12 5.50 16.92
CA ILE A 225 -0.80 4.90 18.07
C ILE A 225 -0.75 3.36 17.96
N PRO A 226 -0.29 2.65 19.00
CA PRO A 226 -0.20 1.18 19.01
C PRO A 226 -1.55 0.54 19.33
N VAL A 227 -2.57 0.81 18.50
CA VAL A 227 -3.92 0.27 18.65
C VAL A 227 -4.31 -0.37 17.32
N SER A 228 -4.73 -1.63 17.37
CA SER A 228 -5.18 -2.35 16.17
C SER A 228 -6.62 -1.98 15.87
N LEU A 229 -6.81 -1.20 14.80
CA LEU A 229 -8.10 -0.64 14.41
C LEU A 229 -8.60 -1.15 13.05
N TYR A 230 -7.75 -1.85 12.30
CA TYR A 230 -8.07 -2.38 10.98
C TYR A 230 -7.91 -3.90 10.95
N HIS A 231 -8.84 -4.61 10.33
CA HIS A 231 -8.86 -6.06 10.18
C HIS A 231 -8.65 -6.41 8.71
N TYR A 232 -7.38 -6.71 8.36
CA TYR A 232 -7.00 -7.15 7.02
C TYR A 232 -7.38 -8.63 6.84
N MET A 233 -8.39 -8.88 6.01
CA MET A 233 -8.92 -10.22 5.76
C MET A 233 -8.17 -10.89 4.62
N VAL A 234 -7.55 -12.04 4.90
CA VAL A 234 -6.83 -12.80 3.87
C VAL A 234 -7.80 -13.64 3.06
N ASP A 235 -7.96 -13.28 1.80
CA ASP A 235 -8.65 -14.11 0.81
C ASP A 235 -7.65 -14.89 -0.04
N GLU A 236 -7.75 -16.21 -0.06
CA GLU A 236 -6.89 -17.09 -0.87
C GLU A 236 -7.08 -16.85 -2.38
N SER A 237 -8.23 -16.35 -2.81
CA SER A 237 -8.52 -15.98 -4.19
C SER A 237 -7.96 -14.61 -4.62
N SER A 238 -7.18 -13.96 -3.75
CA SER A 238 -6.66 -12.62 -3.99
C SER A 238 -5.86 -12.52 -5.30
N ILE A 239 -6.15 -11.47 -6.07
CA ILE A 239 -5.52 -11.12 -7.35
C ILE A 239 -3.99 -10.98 -7.25
N THR A 240 -3.46 -10.75 -6.04
CA THR A 240 -2.02 -10.53 -5.81
C THR A 240 -1.13 -11.73 -6.13
N ASN A 241 -1.69 -12.93 -6.23
CA ASN A 241 -0.97 -14.18 -6.53
C ASN A 241 -1.16 -14.70 -7.95
N SER A 242 -1.97 -14.05 -8.78
CA SER A 242 -2.26 -14.47 -10.14
C SER A 242 -1.15 -14.13 -11.15
N TYR A 243 -1.10 -14.89 -12.25
CA TYR A 243 -0.27 -14.56 -13.40
C TYR A 243 -0.65 -13.19 -13.97
N ARG A 244 0.36 -12.37 -14.31
CA ARG A 244 0.18 -11.06 -14.93
C ARG A 244 1.19 -10.83 -16.03
N GLU A 245 0.71 -10.75 -17.26
CA GLU A 245 1.54 -10.54 -18.43
C GLU A 245 2.25 -9.17 -18.41
N ASP A 246 1.56 -8.13 -17.94
CA ASP A 246 2.03 -6.74 -17.91
C ASP A 246 2.87 -6.41 -16.67
N ARG A 247 3.07 -7.36 -15.73
CA ARG A 247 3.70 -7.14 -14.42
C ARG A 247 5.01 -6.35 -14.50
N VAL A 248 5.89 -6.78 -15.38
CA VAL A 248 7.23 -6.19 -15.53
C VAL A 248 7.16 -4.74 -16.03
N GLN A 249 6.25 -4.47 -16.96
CA GLN A 249 6.05 -3.14 -17.52
C GLN A 249 5.45 -2.18 -16.48
N GLN A 250 4.51 -2.67 -15.67
CA GLN A 250 3.94 -1.89 -14.57
C GLN A 250 5.00 -1.56 -13.52
N ASP A 251 5.85 -2.51 -13.14
CA ASP A 251 6.94 -2.26 -12.21
C ASP A 251 7.90 -1.15 -12.73
N ILE A 252 8.22 -1.13 -14.03
CA ILE A 252 9.06 -0.06 -14.63
C ILE A 252 8.39 1.30 -14.50
N LYS A 253 7.07 1.40 -14.77
CA LYS A 253 6.33 2.66 -14.62
C LYS A 253 6.39 3.18 -13.18
N VAL A 254 6.15 2.30 -12.20
CA VAL A 254 6.23 2.62 -10.78
C VAL A 254 7.62 3.14 -10.40
N PHE A 255 8.69 2.46 -10.84
CA PHE A 255 10.04 2.88 -10.48
C PHE A 255 10.48 4.17 -11.16
N LYS A 256 10.00 4.44 -12.36
CA LYS A 256 10.16 5.75 -13.01
C LYS A 256 9.46 6.85 -12.23
N TYR A 257 8.22 6.60 -11.80
CA TYR A 257 7.45 7.52 -10.97
C TYR A 257 8.18 7.84 -9.66
N LEU A 258 8.54 6.82 -8.88
CA LEU A 258 9.24 6.99 -7.60
C LEU A 258 10.62 7.65 -7.76
N LYS A 259 11.34 7.34 -8.84
CA LYS A 259 12.60 8.03 -9.15
C LYS A 259 12.39 9.52 -9.35
N ASN A 260 11.39 9.91 -10.14
CA ASN A 260 11.06 11.31 -10.36
C ASN A 260 10.67 11.99 -9.04
N SER A 261 9.81 11.35 -8.22
CA SER A 261 9.45 11.89 -6.89
C SER A 261 10.69 12.09 -5.99
N ILE A 262 11.66 11.18 -6.01
CA ILE A 262 12.92 11.35 -5.26
C ILE A 262 13.76 12.51 -5.81
N ASP A 263 13.85 12.66 -7.13
CA ASP A 263 14.62 13.73 -7.77
C ASP A 263 14.02 15.13 -7.45
N GLU A 264 12.70 15.24 -7.43
CA GLU A 264 11.96 16.45 -7.10
C GLU A 264 12.15 16.91 -5.63
N MET A 265 12.49 15.99 -4.72
CA MET A 265 12.76 16.32 -3.31
C MET A 265 14.00 17.21 -3.11
N LYS A 266 14.85 17.41 -4.11
CA LYS A 266 16.09 18.24 -4.07
C LYS A 266 16.96 17.93 -2.86
N LEU A 267 17.17 16.64 -2.57
CA LEU A 267 17.93 16.14 -1.42
C LEU A 267 19.42 16.40 -1.60
N ASN A 268 20.14 16.55 -0.48
CA ASN A 268 21.59 16.50 -0.52
C ASN A 268 22.09 15.10 -0.93
N LYS A 269 23.36 15.01 -1.39
CA LYS A 269 23.94 13.78 -1.95
C LYS A 269 23.83 12.56 -1.01
N SER A 270 23.99 12.76 0.30
CA SER A 270 23.94 11.68 1.28
C SER A 270 22.50 11.14 1.45
N GLU A 271 21.52 12.04 1.55
CA GLU A 271 20.10 11.65 1.67
C GLU A 271 19.59 11.01 0.38
N ALA A 272 19.86 11.62 -0.78
CA ALA A 272 19.52 11.05 -2.09
C ALA A 272 20.05 9.62 -2.23
N SER A 273 21.31 9.39 -1.85
CA SER A 273 21.88 8.03 -1.85
C SER A 273 21.11 7.04 -1.00
N ARG A 274 20.58 7.44 0.16
CA ARG A 274 19.76 6.58 1.03
C ARG A 274 18.42 6.25 0.39
N PHE A 275 17.76 7.21 -0.26
CA PHE A 275 16.51 6.99 -0.98
C PHE A 275 16.70 6.07 -2.18
N TYR A 276 17.73 6.31 -3.00
CA TYR A 276 18.05 5.43 -4.12
C TYR A 276 18.37 4.00 -3.67
N HIS A 277 19.04 3.84 -2.52
CA HIS A 277 19.30 2.51 -1.96
C HIS A 277 18.00 1.78 -1.60
N ALA A 278 17.04 2.47 -0.98
CA ALA A 278 15.73 1.91 -0.66
C ALA A 278 14.94 1.57 -1.94
N LEU A 279 14.98 2.46 -2.94
CA LEU A 279 14.36 2.23 -4.24
C LEU A 279 14.97 1.00 -4.94
N TYR A 280 16.29 0.85 -4.95
CA TYR A 280 16.96 -0.31 -5.54
C TYR A 280 16.59 -1.62 -4.83
N ALA A 281 16.51 -1.60 -3.50
CA ALA A 281 16.06 -2.76 -2.74
C ALA A 281 14.61 -3.13 -3.08
N ARG A 282 13.72 -2.14 -3.21
CA ARG A 282 12.33 -2.35 -3.67
C ARG A 282 12.28 -2.93 -5.08
N MET A 283 13.06 -2.40 -6.00
CA MET A 283 13.16 -2.91 -7.38
C MET A 283 13.56 -4.38 -7.40
N ILE A 284 14.55 -4.78 -6.60
CA ILE A 284 14.98 -6.17 -6.50
C ILE A 284 13.88 -7.05 -5.90
N LYS A 285 13.15 -6.56 -4.89
CA LYS A 285 11.99 -7.27 -4.33
C LYS A 285 10.89 -7.45 -5.38
N SER A 286 10.54 -6.41 -6.12
CA SER A 286 9.56 -6.51 -7.22
C SER A 286 10.04 -7.44 -8.33
N PHE A 287 11.32 -7.40 -8.69
CA PHE A 287 11.90 -8.34 -9.65
C PHE A 287 11.75 -9.80 -9.16
N ALA A 288 12.07 -10.08 -7.90
CA ALA A 288 11.87 -11.41 -7.32
C ALA A 288 10.40 -11.86 -7.36
N ILE A 289 9.45 -10.94 -7.14
CA ILE A 289 8.01 -11.22 -7.30
C ILE A 289 7.69 -11.51 -8.78
N SER A 290 8.25 -10.75 -9.72
CA SER A 290 8.03 -10.95 -11.15
C SER A 290 8.62 -12.28 -11.66
N LEU A 291 9.69 -12.80 -11.04
CA LEU A 291 10.16 -14.15 -11.33
C LEU A 291 9.09 -15.21 -11.05
N ARG A 292 8.31 -15.04 -9.98
CA ARG A 292 7.23 -15.95 -9.60
C ARG A 292 5.95 -15.72 -10.42
N LEU A 293 5.50 -14.46 -10.50
CA LEU A 293 4.18 -14.16 -11.07
C LEU A 293 4.18 -14.05 -12.60
N TYR A 294 5.33 -13.91 -13.22
CA TYR A 294 5.45 -13.78 -14.66
C TYR A 294 6.46 -14.78 -15.25
N TYR A 295 7.77 -14.63 -15.04
CA TYR A 295 8.80 -15.36 -15.77
C TYR A 295 8.75 -16.89 -15.58
N PHE A 296 8.57 -17.37 -14.37
CA PHE A 296 8.53 -18.81 -14.03
C PHE A 296 7.14 -19.29 -13.65
N ASN A 297 6.12 -18.48 -13.92
CA ASN A 297 4.75 -18.88 -13.70
C ASN A 297 4.34 -19.99 -14.70
N PRO A 298 3.66 -21.05 -14.27
CA PRO A 298 3.21 -22.12 -15.16
C PRO A 298 2.29 -21.67 -16.31
N PHE A 299 1.57 -20.57 -16.13
CA PHE A 299 0.70 -19.97 -17.14
C PHE A 299 1.43 -19.05 -18.13
N ASN A 300 2.75 -18.87 -18.02
CA ASN A 300 3.50 -18.08 -19.00
C ASN A 300 3.61 -18.86 -20.32
N PRO A 301 3.07 -18.33 -21.45
CA PRO A 301 3.07 -19.05 -22.72
C PRO A 301 4.46 -19.13 -23.40
N LYS A 302 5.43 -18.34 -22.92
CA LYS A 302 6.78 -18.27 -23.50
C LYS A 302 7.61 -19.50 -23.14
N ASN A 303 8.39 -19.97 -24.11
CA ASN A 303 9.33 -21.04 -23.89
C ASN A 303 10.60 -20.56 -23.10
N ASN A 304 11.38 -21.51 -22.60
CA ASN A 304 12.55 -21.24 -21.77
C ASN A 304 13.61 -20.36 -22.44
N LYS A 305 13.76 -20.44 -23.75
CA LYS A 305 14.74 -19.65 -24.53
C LYS A 305 14.32 -18.19 -24.61
N GLU A 306 13.04 -17.95 -24.84
CA GLU A 306 12.43 -16.62 -24.85
C GLU A 306 12.51 -15.95 -23.48
N ILE A 307 12.11 -16.67 -22.43
CA ILE A 307 12.20 -16.18 -21.04
C ILE A 307 13.63 -15.81 -20.68
N ASN A 308 14.60 -16.66 -21.02
CA ASN A 308 16.01 -16.38 -20.72
C ASN A 308 16.55 -15.16 -21.49
N LYS A 309 16.12 -14.98 -22.74
CA LYS A 309 16.48 -13.80 -23.54
C LYS A 309 15.89 -12.53 -22.92
N GLU A 310 14.64 -12.57 -22.53
CA GLU A 310 13.94 -11.45 -21.91
C GLU A 310 14.57 -11.08 -20.56
N LEU A 311 14.82 -12.07 -19.68
CA LEU A 311 15.49 -11.86 -18.41
C LEU A 311 16.88 -11.24 -18.56
N LYS A 312 17.70 -11.71 -19.51
CA LYS A 312 19.01 -11.12 -19.79
C LYS A 312 18.92 -9.66 -20.18
N ASN A 313 17.98 -9.34 -21.07
CA ASN A 313 17.74 -7.96 -21.50
C ASN A 313 17.29 -7.09 -20.32
N TYR A 314 16.36 -7.59 -19.51
CA TYR A 314 15.78 -6.86 -18.39
C TYR A 314 16.81 -6.55 -17.29
N ILE A 315 17.61 -7.54 -16.89
CA ILE A 315 18.70 -7.37 -15.90
C ILE A 315 19.76 -6.38 -16.41
N SER A 316 20.00 -6.35 -17.72
CA SER A 316 21.04 -5.51 -18.34
C SER A 316 20.58 -4.10 -18.71
N SER A 317 19.28 -3.83 -18.65
CA SER A 317 18.67 -2.56 -19.06
C SER A 317 18.35 -1.66 -17.88
N SER A 318 18.23 -0.34 -18.12
CA SER A 318 17.66 0.58 -17.15
C SER A 318 16.18 0.25 -16.93
N PRO A 319 15.68 0.35 -15.68
CA PRO A 319 16.37 0.82 -14.46
C PRO A 319 17.09 -0.28 -13.67
N TYR A 320 16.86 -1.58 -13.94
CA TYR A 320 17.33 -2.70 -13.13
C TYR A 320 18.86 -2.86 -13.12
N LYS A 321 19.55 -2.55 -14.23
CA LYS A 321 21.01 -2.51 -14.27
C LYS A 321 21.62 -1.69 -13.14
N PHE A 322 21.03 -0.54 -12.84
CA PHE A 322 21.50 0.33 -11.75
C PHE A 322 21.18 -0.25 -10.38
N ALA A 323 20.00 -0.84 -10.21
CA ALA A 323 19.62 -1.48 -8.96
C ALA A 323 20.54 -2.65 -8.62
N PHE A 324 20.75 -3.59 -9.56
CA PHE A 324 21.63 -4.75 -9.34
C PHE A 324 23.09 -4.33 -9.10
N LYS A 325 23.60 -3.30 -9.78
CA LYS A 325 24.96 -2.80 -9.58
C LYS A 325 25.11 -2.04 -8.25
N GLY A 326 24.15 -1.19 -7.91
CA GLY A 326 24.28 -0.22 -6.83
C GLY A 326 23.89 -0.73 -5.44
N ILE A 327 23.15 -1.84 -5.33
CA ILE A 327 22.66 -2.34 -4.04
C ILE A 327 23.77 -2.97 -3.19
N ARG A 328 23.77 -2.72 -1.87
CA ARG A 328 24.63 -3.37 -0.89
C ARG A 328 23.90 -4.56 -0.27
N PHE A 329 24.52 -5.74 -0.25
CA PHE A 329 23.89 -6.98 0.25
C PHE A 329 23.39 -6.92 1.69
N LYS A 330 24.11 -6.19 2.57
CA LYS A 330 23.68 -6.00 3.97
C LYS A 330 22.30 -5.34 4.13
N SER A 331 21.80 -4.76 3.06
CA SER A 331 20.53 -4.05 3.00
C SER A 331 19.38 -4.92 2.49
N LEU A 332 19.63 -6.18 2.16
CA LEU A 332 18.66 -7.11 1.60
C LEU A 332 18.42 -8.30 2.53
N GLU A 333 17.24 -8.87 2.45
CA GLU A 333 16.94 -10.21 2.98
C GLU A 333 17.76 -11.28 2.25
N LEU A 334 18.10 -12.39 2.93
CA LEU A 334 18.94 -13.45 2.38
C LEU A 334 18.49 -13.96 1.01
N LYS A 335 17.18 -14.16 0.83
CA LYS A 335 16.61 -14.57 -0.46
C LYS A 335 16.93 -13.56 -1.57
N LEU A 336 16.77 -12.26 -1.30
CA LEU A 336 17.04 -11.21 -2.28
C LEU A 336 18.56 -11.04 -2.54
N VAL A 337 19.39 -11.35 -1.55
CA VAL A 337 20.85 -11.45 -1.78
C VAL A 337 21.16 -12.53 -2.80
N ALA A 338 20.58 -13.75 -2.63
CA ALA A 338 20.79 -14.86 -3.57
C ALA A 338 20.29 -14.51 -4.98
N VAL A 339 19.09 -13.92 -5.10
CA VAL A 339 18.56 -13.43 -6.39
C VAL A 339 19.49 -12.40 -7.02
N THR A 340 19.98 -11.44 -6.23
CA THR A 340 20.89 -10.39 -6.71
C THR A 340 22.22 -10.97 -7.21
N MET A 341 22.79 -11.92 -6.47
CA MET A 341 24.02 -12.61 -6.87
C MET A 341 23.83 -13.39 -8.17
N ALA A 342 22.76 -14.17 -8.27
CA ALA A 342 22.45 -14.93 -9.49
C ALA A 342 22.27 -13.99 -10.70
N CYS A 343 21.62 -12.84 -10.53
CA CYS A 343 21.47 -11.83 -11.59
C CYS A 343 22.82 -11.21 -11.98
N ARG A 344 23.67 -10.82 -11.01
CA ARG A 344 25.00 -10.26 -11.29
C ARG A 344 25.91 -11.23 -12.03
N LEU A 345 25.84 -12.51 -11.67
CA LEU A 345 26.62 -13.60 -12.28
C LEU A 345 25.94 -14.20 -13.53
N ARG A 346 24.74 -13.71 -13.90
CA ARG A 346 23.94 -14.22 -15.03
C ARG A 346 23.57 -15.72 -14.93
N LEU A 347 23.45 -16.24 -13.72
CA LEU A 347 23.11 -17.64 -13.43
C LEU A 347 21.58 -17.85 -13.47
N LEU A 348 20.98 -17.80 -14.66
CA LEU A 348 19.53 -17.90 -14.83
C LEU A 348 18.97 -19.28 -14.46
N SER A 349 19.76 -20.34 -14.65
CA SER A 349 19.40 -21.70 -14.21
C SER A 349 19.28 -21.81 -12.69
N ALA A 350 20.16 -21.13 -11.94
CA ALA A 350 20.08 -21.07 -10.48
C ALA A 350 18.80 -20.33 -10.02
N LEU A 351 18.43 -19.21 -10.66
CA LEU A 351 17.18 -18.51 -10.39
C LEU A 351 15.98 -19.44 -10.61
N ARG A 352 15.96 -20.17 -11.73
CA ARG A 352 14.88 -21.11 -12.03
C ARG A 352 14.77 -22.21 -10.99
N MET A 353 15.89 -22.78 -10.56
CA MET A 353 15.93 -23.84 -9.55
C MET A 353 15.40 -23.35 -8.19
N MET A 354 15.78 -22.12 -7.79
CA MET A 354 15.27 -21.51 -6.55
C MET A 354 13.74 -21.40 -6.52
N TYR A 355 13.14 -20.97 -7.64
CA TYR A 355 11.68 -20.82 -7.73
C TYR A 355 10.95 -22.16 -7.94
N TRP A 356 11.56 -23.11 -8.63
CA TRP A 356 11.01 -24.46 -8.76
C TRP A 356 10.89 -25.18 -7.39
N LEU A 357 11.86 -25.00 -6.49
CA LEU A 357 11.81 -25.51 -5.14
C LEU A 357 10.71 -24.85 -4.28
N GLU A 358 10.34 -23.60 -4.55
CA GLU A 358 9.22 -22.92 -3.88
C GLU A 358 7.84 -23.43 -4.31
N TYR A 359 7.67 -23.80 -5.57
CA TYR A 359 6.41 -24.37 -6.08
C TYR A 359 6.14 -25.82 -5.64
N ARG A 360 7.14 -26.49 -5.06
CA ARG A 360 6.99 -27.86 -4.55
C ARG A 360 6.65 -27.92 -3.06
N LYS A 361 6.67 -26.81 -2.37
CA LYS A 361 6.23 -26.66 -0.97
C LYS A 361 4.80 -26.17 -0.91
#